data_ce5a78e7b128d0766c8ade1fc2577e80
#
_entry.id   ce5a78e7b128d0766c8ade1fc2577e80
#
_cell.length_a   1.000
_cell.length_b   1.000
_cell.length_c   1.000
_cell.angle_alpha   90.00
_cell.angle_beta   90.00
_cell.angle_gamma   90.00
#
_symmetry.space_group_name_H-M   'P 1'
#
loop_
_entity.id
_entity.type
_entity.pdbx_description
1 polymer ?
#
loop_
_entity_poly.entity_id
_entity_poly.type
_entity_poly.pdbx_seq_one_letter_code
_entity_poly.pdbx_strand_id
1 'polypeptide(L)'
;MYQDYVTRTQVSRVFYEVNSARTIVDTIISQGGVPTVQKAQDGKLINGELYEYIGMDGSDPESNLIFNAVIAYENGTRFKSITATFGKDAFKGIQGATITLTRLGDGRWQCEAKANNATSWKPKHVPVACKATM
;
A
#
# COMPACT_ATOMS: atom_id res chain seq x y z
N MET A 1 -23.88 3.61 -12.95
CA MET A 1 -24.53 4.07 -11.73
C MET A 1 -23.56 4.90 -10.89
N TYR A 2 -24.08 5.85 -10.15
CA TYR A 2 -23.26 6.75 -9.34
C TYR A 2 -22.38 6.00 -8.33
N GLN A 3 -22.93 5.00 -7.66
CA GLN A 3 -22.19 4.21 -6.67
C GLN A 3 -21.00 3.49 -7.29
N ASP A 4 -21.17 2.92 -8.48
CA ASP A 4 -20.06 2.27 -9.18
C ASP A 4 -18.98 3.28 -9.55
N TYR A 5 -19.39 4.47 -9.96
CA TYR A 5 -18.43 5.53 -10.29
C TYR A 5 -17.62 5.94 -9.06
N VAL A 6 -18.29 6.16 -7.93
CA VAL A 6 -17.61 6.56 -6.69
C VAL A 6 -16.65 5.47 -6.24
N THR A 7 -17.08 4.21 -6.25
CA THR A 7 -16.23 3.08 -5.83
C THR A 7 -15.00 2.97 -6.72
N ARG A 8 -15.20 3.02 -8.04
CA ARG A 8 -14.06 2.92 -8.98
C ARG A 8 -13.08 4.06 -8.78
N THR A 9 -13.59 5.27 -8.58
CA THR A 9 -12.74 6.44 -8.38
C THR A 9 -11.92 6.31 -7.10
N GLN A 10 -12.54 5.87 -6.02
CA GLN A 10 -11.84 5.71 -4.75
C GLN A 10 -10.81 4.59 -4.81
N VAL A 11 -11.15 3.45 -5.40
CA VAL A 11 -10.20 2.34 -5.56
C VAL A 11 -9.00 2.78 -6.39
N SER A 12 -9.24 3.45 -7.50
CA SER A 12 -8.15 3.96 -8.35
C SER A 12 -7.28 4.96 -7.61
N ARG A 13 -7.89 5.84 -6.83
CA ARG A 13 -7.14 6.83 -6.07
C ARG A 13 -6.21 6.17 -5.05
N VAL A 14 -6.70 5.19 -4.28
CA VAL A 14 -5.87 4.49 -3.31
C VAL A 14 -4.75 3.72 -4.02
N PHE A 15 -5.09 3.07 -5.15
CA PHE A 15 -4.07 2.37 -5.93
C PHE A 15 -2.93 3.32 -6.33
N TYR A 16 -3.26 4.51 -6.84
CA TYR A 16 -2.23 5.46 -7.26
C TYR A 16 -1.45 6.02 -6.08
N GLU A 17 -2.11 6.24 -4.95
CA GLU A 17 -1.43 6.70 -3.74
C GLU A 17 -0.42 5.68 -3.25
N VAL A 18 -0.79 4.42 -3.20
CA VAL A 18 0.11 3.34 -2.77
C VAL A 18 1.19 3.10 -3.82
N ASN A 19 0.80 3.14 -5.10
CA ASN A 19 1.73 2.88 -6.21
C ASN A 19 2.85 3.92 -6.27
N SER A 20 2.61 5.13 -5.80
CA SER A 20 3.65 6.17 -5.76
C SER A 20 4.80 5.78 -4.83
N ALA A 21 4.57 4.89 -3.88
CA ALA A 21 5.61 4.43 -2.98
C ALA A 21 6.63 3.51 -3.66
N ARG A 22 6.28 2.91 -4.80
CA ARG A 22 7.18 1.96 -5.48
C ARG A 22 8.53 2.57 -5.80
N THR A 23 8.53 3.76 -6.42
CA THR A 23 9.78 4.43 -6.80
C THR A 23 10.61 4.77 -5.57
N ILE A 24 9.95 5.23 -4.51
CA ILE A 24 10.64 5.59 -3.27
C ILE A 24 11.26 4.35 -2.62
N VAL A 25 10.49 3.25 -2.55
CA VAL A 25 10.99 1.99 -2.00
C VAL A 25 12.17 1.47 -2.81
N ASP A 26 12.06 1.47 -4.15
CA ASP A 26 13.16 1.02 -5.01
C ASP A 26 14.42 1.87 -4.80
N THR A 27 14.27 3.17 -4.65
CA THR A 27 15.40 4.07 -4.41
C THR A 27 16.07 3.74 -3.07
N ILE A 28 15.28 3.57 -2.02
CA ILE A 28 15.80 3.26 -0.69
C ILE A 28 16.56 1.92 -0.71
N ILE A 29 15.97 0.91 -1.35
CA ILE A 29 16.60 -0.41 -1.44
C ILE A 29 17.91 -0.35 -2.23
N SER A 30 17.92 0.40 -3.33
CA SER A 30 19.14 0.49 -4.15
C SER A 30 20.28 1.21 -3.43
N GLN A 31 19.97 2.01 -2.42
CA GLN A 31 20.96 2.68 -1.58
C GLN A 31 21.34 1.87 -0.34
N GLY A 32 20.79 0.67 -0.20
CA GLY A 32 21.07 -0.20 0.92
C GLY A 32 20.29 0.09 2.19
N GLY A 33 19.25 0.94 2.10
CA GLY A 33 18.42 1.29 3.24
C GLY A 33 17.24 0.36 3.44
N VAL A 34 16.51 0.59 4.53
CA VAL A 34 15.30 -0.18 4.87
C VAL A 34 14.08 0.75 4.78
N PRO A 35 13.15 0.50 3.85
CA PRO A 35 11.93 1.32 3.78
C PRO A 35 11.06 1.13 5.02
N THR A 36 10.51 2.21 5.55
CA THR A 36 9.64 2.13 6.72
C THR A 36 8.44 3.05 6.56
N VAL A 37 7.32 2.65 7.16
CA VAL A 37 6.13 3.51 7.28
C VAL A 37 6.07 4.19 8.65
N GLN A 38 7.10 4.05 9.47
CA GLN A 38 7.17 4.70 10.76
C GLN A 38 8.05 5.95 10.65
N LYS A 39 7.42 7.11 10.66
CA LYS A 39 8.12 8.37 10.49
C LYS A 39 9.23 8.55 11.54
N ALA A 40 9.02 8.04 12.75
CA ALA A 40 10.00 8.16 13.83
C ALA A 40 11.30 7.40 13.55
N GLN A 41 11.29 6.46 12.61
CA GLN A 41 12.49 5.69 12.25
C GLN A 41 13.32 6.36 11.15
N ASP A 42 12.80 7.42 10.55
CA ASP A 42 13.47 8.06 9.42
C ASP A 42 14.86 8.57 9.79
N GLY A 43 15.85 8.19 9.00
CA GLY A 43 17.23 8.61 9.20
C GLY A 43 17.95 7.92 10.34
N LYS A 44 17.35 6.91 10.96
CA LYS A 44 17.95 6.23 12.10
C LYS A 44 18.65 4.94 11.68
N LEU A 45 19.79 4.67 12.34
CA LEU A 45 20.46 3.39 12.21
C LEU A 45 19.92 2.46 13.29
N ILE A 46 19.33 1.35 12.86
CA ILE A 46 18.76 0.34 13.75
C ILE A 46 19.46 -0.99 13.41
N ASN A 47 20.18 -1.55 14.36
CA ASN A 47 20.95 -2.77 14.13
C ASN A 47 21.90 -2.65 12.92
N GLY A 48 22.48 -1.46 12.74
CA GLY A 48 23.43 -1.21 11.66
C GLY A 48 22.81 -0.91 10.31
N GLU A 49 21.50 -0.85 10.21
CA GLU A 49 20.82 -0.56 8.95
C GLU A 49 20.10 0.78 9.01
N LEU A 50 20.26 1.57 7.94
CA LEU A 50 19.65 2.88 7.86
C LEU A 50 18.19 2.75 7.42
N TYR A 51 17.27 3.21 8.25
CA TYR A 51 15.85 3.22 7.94
C TYR A 51 15.48 4.56 7.29
N GLU A 52 14.65 4.50 6.27
CA GLU A 52 14.17 5.69 5.58
C GLU A 52 12.65 5.63 5.41
N TYR A 53 12.00 6.71 5.80
CA TYR A 53 10.55 6.85 5.74
C TYR A 53 10.11 7.00 4.28
N ILE A 54 9.06 6.27 3.88
CA ILE A 54 8.60 6.28 2.49
C ILE A 54 7.64 7.42 2.16
N GLY A 55 7.31 8.27 3.13
CA GLY A 55 6.39 9.38 2.90
C GLY A 55 4.94 9.06 3.24
N MET A 56 4.64 7.83 3.64
CA MET A 56 3.30 7.43 4.06
C MET A 56 3.39 6.83 5.46
N ASP A 57 2.71 7.43 6.42
CA ASP A 57 2.70 6.94 7.81
C ASP A 57 1.77 5.74 7.90
N GLY A 58 2.26 4.64 8.48
CA GLY A 58 1.49 3.41 8.56
C GLY A 58 0.29 3.50 9.47
N SER A 59 0.42 4.23 10.57
CA SER A 59 -0.67 4.35 11.55
C SER A 59 -1.68 5.44 11.17
N ASP A 60 -1.25 6.42 10.39
CA ASP A 60 -2.12 7.54 9.98
C ASP A 60 -1.66 8.08 8.62
N PRO A 61 -1.91 7.33 7.54
CA PRO A 61 -1.66 7.86 6.21
C PRO A 61 -2.45 9.14 5.99
N GLU A 62 -1.85 10.11 5.33
CA GLU A 62 -2.50 11.40 5.11
C GLU A 62 -3.62 11.33 4.06
N SER A 63 -3.90 10.14 3.54
CA SER A 63 -5.04 9.93 2.65
C SER A 63 -6.33 9.78 3.44
N ASN A 64 -7.38 10.45 2.99
CA ASN A 64 -8.69 10.30 3.63
C ASN A 64 -9.39 8.99 3.26
N LEU A 65 -8.81 8.17 2.40
CA LEU A 65 -9.38 6.87 1.99
C LEU A 65 -8.64 5.67 2.56
N ILE A 66 -7.49 5.88 3.21
CA ILE A 66 -6.66 4.80 3.72
C ILE A 66 -6.66 4.83 5.24
N PHE A 67 -7.09 3.72 5.84
CA PHE A 67 -7.10 3.58 7.29
C PHE A 67 -5.68 3.38 7.85
N ASN A 68 -4.92 2.46 7.24
CA ASN A 68 -3.52 2.25 7.63
C ASN A 68 -2.74 1.66 6.45
N ALA A 69 -1.41 1.68 6.60
CA ALA A 69 -0.50 1.04 5.67
C ALA A 69 0.52 0.24 6.49
N VAL A 70 0.80 -0.99 6.04
CA VAL A 70 1.70 -1.90 6.74
C VAL A 70 2.73 -2.43 5.77
N ILE A 71 4.01 -2.40 6.17
CA ILE A 71 5.07 -3.03 5.40
C ILE A 71 5.35 -4.40 6.00
N ALA A 72 5.40 -5.43 5.15
CA ALA A 72 5.84 -6.76 5.52
C ALA A 72 7.29 -6.92 5.10
N TYR A 73 8.10 -7.49 6.00
CA TYR A 73 9.51 -7.78 5.72
C TYR A 73 9.70 -9.29 5.71
N GLU A 74 10.74 -9.74 4.99
CA GLU A 74 11.17 -11.13 5.05
C GLU A 74 12.65 -11.18 5.38
N ASN A 75 13.08 -12.27 6.02
CA ASN A 75 14.48 -12.44 6.42
C ASN A 75 15.03 -11.23 7.20
N GLY A 76 14.22 -10.72 8.13
CA GLY A 76 14.61 -9.59 8.99
C GLY A 76 14.11 -8.25 8.45
N THR A 77 14.94 -7.56 7.65
CA THR A 77 14.63 -6.21 7.19
C THR A 77 14.44 -6.10 5.69
N ARG A 78 14.44 -7.22 4.98
CA ARG A 78 14.23 -7.20 3.54
C ARG A 78 12.76 -6.87 3.23
N PHE A 79 12.55 -5.79 2.49
CA PHE A 79 11.20 -5.37 2.11
C PHE A 79 10.53 -6.46 1.25
N LYS A 80 9.31 -6.82 1.62
CA LYS A 80 8.50 -7.75 0.84
C LYS A 80 7.31 -7.07 0.20
N SER A 81 6.49 -6.38 0.98
CA SER A 81 5.26 -5.79 0.46
C SER A 81 4.78 -4.63 1.32
N ILE A 82 3.92 -3.80 0.73
CA ILE A 82 3.17 -2.78 1.46
C ILE A 82 1.69 -3.01 1.20
N THR A 83 0.88 -2.97 2.26
CA THR A 83 -0.56 -3.18 2.20
C THR A 83 -1.26 -1.96 2.77
N ALA A 84 -2.16 -1.38 1.98
CA ALA A 84 -3.03 -0.28 2.42
C ALA A 84 -4.45 -0.80 2.59
N THR A 85 -5.10 -0.42 3.69
CA THR A 85 -6.47 -0.81 4.01
C THR A 85 -7.40 0.37 3.82
N PHE A 86 -8.48 0.18 3.07
CA PHE A 86 -9.49 1.22 2.88
C PHE A 86 -10.22 1.52 4.18
N GLY A 87 -10.44 2.79 4.45
CA GLY A 87 -11.14 3.21 5.66
C GLY A 87 -11.40 4.71 5.65
N LYS A 88 -11.54 5.28 6.84
CA LYS A 88 -11.82 6.71 7.02
C LYS A 88 -13.05 7.14 6.20
N ASP A 89 -12.87 8.01 5.21
CA ASP A 89 -13.94 8.54 4.38
C ASP A 89 -14.25 7.68 3.15
N ALA A 90 -13.61 6.51 3.03
CA ALA A 90 -13.93 5.59 1.94
C ALA A 90 -15.38 5.14 2.03
N PHE A 91 -15.99 4.88 0.87
CA PHE A 91 -17.35 4.36 0.83
C PHE A 91 -17.46 3.12 1.73
N LYS A 92 -18.49 3.08 2.58
CA LYS A 92 -18.59 2.03 3.59
C LYS A 92 -18.58 0.62 2.98
N GLY A 93 -19.14 0.46 1.80
CA GLY A 93 -19.18 -0.84 1.14
C GLY A 93 -17.82 -1.38 0.71
N ILE A 94 -16.77 -0.57 0.74
CA ILE A 94 -15.40 -1.02 0.41
C ILE A 94 -14.43 -0.89 1.56
N GLN A 95 -14.85 -0.39 2.72
CA GLN A 95 -13.98 -0.31 3.89
C GLN A 95 -13.54 -1.71 4.31
N GLY A 96 -12.28 -1.84 4.69
CA GLY A 96 -11.70 -3.13 5.05
C GLY A 96 -11.03 -3.85 3.89
N ALA A 97 -11.34 -3.49 2.64
CA ALA A 97 -10.63 -4.01 1.48
C ALA A 97 -9.17 -3.54 1.50
N THR A 98 -8.29 -4.27 0.83
CA THR A 98 -6.85 -3.95 0.83
C THR A 98 -6.28 -3.95 -0.56
N ILE A 99 -5.24 -3.12 -0.75
CA ILE A 99 -4.37 -3.18 -1.92
C ILE A 99 -2.96 -3.47 -1.42
N THR A 100 -2.33 -4.51 -1.97
CA THR A 100 -0.98 -4.92 -1.59
C THR A 100 -0.07 -4.83 -2.81
N LEU A 101 1.05 -4.15 -2.66
CA LEU A 101 2.12 -4.12 -3.65
C LEU A 101 3.27 -4.98 -3.13
N THR A 102 3.63 -6.01 -3.87
CA THR A 102 4.69 -6.94 -3.50
C THR A 102 5.86 -6.77 -4.45
N ARG A 103 7.07 -6.60 -3.88
CA ARG A 103 8.30 -6.51 -4.67
C ARG A 103 8.92 -7.89 -4.78
N LEU A 104 9.11 -8.36 -6.01
CA LEU A 104 9.71 -9.67 -6.27
C LEU A 104 11.24 -9.58 -6.19
N GLY A 105 11.88 -10.74 -6.04
CA GLY A 105 13.33 -10.79 -5.88
C GLY A 105 14.12 -10.21 -7.03
N ASP A 106 13.52 -10.17 -8.24
CA ASP A 106 14.17 -9.58 -9.42
C ASP A 106 13.85 -8.09 -9.60
N GLY A 107 13.18 -7.48 -8.62
CA GLY A 107 12.86 -6.06 -8.66
C GLY A 107 11.53 -5.71 -9.31
N ARG A 108 10.81 -6.72 -9.85
CA ARG A 108 9.48 -6.47 -10.40
C ARG A 108 8.47 -6.31 -9.26
N TRP A 109 7.34 -5.69 -9.59
CA TRP A 109 6.27 -5.47 -8.63
C TRP A 109 5.00 -6.16 -9.06
N GLN A 110 4.24 -6.63 -8.09
CA GLN A 110 2.90 -7.18 -8.30
C GLN A 110 1.92 -6.43 -7.43
N CYS A 111 0.70 -6.25 -7.94
CA CYS A 111 -0.38 -5.61 -7.20
C CYS A 111 -1.53 -6.59 -7.03
N GLU A 112 -2.05 -6.67 -5.82
CA GLU A 112 -3.23 -7.48 -5.52
C GLU A 112 -4.21 -6.67 -4.69
N ALA A 113 -5.48 -6.70 -5.08
CA ALA A 113 -6.56 -6.06 -4.33
C ALA A 113 -7.49 -7.13 -3.80
N LYS A 114 -7.79 -7.09 -2.50
CA LYS A 114 -8.66 -8.07 -1.83
C LYS A 114 -9.86 -7.40 -1.24
N ALA A 115 -11.03 -8.04 -1.42
CA ALA A 115 -12.29 -7.53 -0.87
C ALA A 115 -12.35 -7.62 0.65
N ASN A 116 -11.83 -8.69 1.25
CA ASN A 116 -11.88 -8.92 2.70
C ASN A 116 -13.30 -8.78 3.26
N ASN A 117 -14.28 -9.34 2.53
CA ASN A 117 -15.71 -9.30 2.88
C ASN A 117 -16.36 -7.91 2.73
N ALA A 118 -15.71 -6.97 2.04
CA ALA A 118 -16.35 -5.68 1.74
C ALA A 118 -17.53 -5.92 0.80
N THR A 119 -18.71 -5.45 1.18
CA THR A 119 -19.97 -5.86 0.54
C THR A 119 -20.17 -5.31 -0.86
N SER A 120 -19.57 -4.16 -1.16
CA SER A 120 -19.73 -3.50 -2.46
C SER A 120 -18.50 -3.60 -3.35
N TRP A 121 -17.51 -4.38 -2.93
CA TRP A 121 -16.28 -4.56 -3.70
C TRP A 121 -16.55 -5.42 -4.93
N LYS A 122 -16.09 -4.96 -6.10
CA LYS A 122 -16.23 -5.73 -7.34
C LYS A 122 -14.92 -5.69 -8.12
N PRO A 123 -14.51 -6.81 -8.75
CA PRO A 123 -13.27 -6.83 -9.53
C PRO A 123 -13.21 -5.75 -10.62
N LYS A 124 -14.33 -5.37 -11.19
CA LYS A 124 -14.36 -4.36 -12.26
C LYS A 124 -13.94 -2.96 -11.78
N HIS A 125 -13.92 -2.72 -10.45
CA HIS A 125 -13.50 -1.44 -9.90
C HIS A 125 -11.98 -1.34 -9.77
N VAL A 126 -11.27 -2.47 -9.90
CA VAL A 126 -9.84 -2.53 -9.67
C VAL A 126 -9.10 -2.17 -10.96
N PRO A 127 -8.06 -1.30 -10.89
CA PRO A 127 -7.26 -0.99 -12.09
C PRO A 127 -6.67 -2.24 -12.72
N VAL A 128 -6.51 -2.22 -14.04
CA VAL A 128 -6.00 -3.36 -14.81
C VAL A 128 -4.62 -3.81 -14.30
N ALA A 129 -3.81 -2.87 -13.83
CA ALA A 129 -2.48 -3.19 -13.33
C ALA A 129 -2.50 -3.98 -12.02
N CYS A 130 -3.66 -4.15 -11.40
CA CYS A 130 -3.79 -4.81 -10.12
C CYS A 130 -4.71 -6.02 -10.24
N LYS A 131 -4.29 -7.15 -9.68
CA LYS A 131 -5.10 -8.36 -9.69
C LYS A 131 -6.14 -8.31 -8.58
N ALA A 132 -7.42 -8.52 -8.93
CA ALA A 132 -8.49 -8.55 -7.95
C ALA A 132 -8.68 -9.97 -7.40
N THR A 133 -8.80 -10.06 -6.07
CA THR A 133 -9.06 -11.33 -5.37
C THR A 133 -10.22 -11.09 -4.40
N MET A 134 -11.16 -12.02 -4.36
CA MET A 134 -12.32 -11.90 -3.48
C MET A 134 -12.04 -12.34 -2.05
#